data_e3aa88714bf9badc99faa04bf36d2ffb
#
_entry.id   e3aa88714bf9badc99faa04bf36d2ffb
#
_cell.length_a   1.000
_cell.length_b   1.000
_cell.length_c   1.000
_cell.angle_alpha   90.00
_cell.angle_beta   90.00
_cell.angle_gamma   90.00
#
_symmetry.space_group_name_H-M   'P 1'
#
loop_
_entity.id
_entity.type
_entity.pdbx_description
1 polymer ?
#
loop_
_entity_poly.entity_id
_entity_poly.type
_entity_poly.pdbx_seq_one_letter_code
_entity_poly.pdbx_strand_id
1 'polypeptide(L)'
;LIQASDLYLNNSAGQNYVICATGGRVQLNFAGNNKLETTNTGVNITGICTANTFKGILVPTTYHGGRRNMFINGEFMINQRGTRDPQANQNNGANGLGYGGPDHVQFITNLGAFEAKQANENNSPRSQAGATYSYELDCTSASGPSTSNYTFLKFKWSGIEANRLLYGTSNARPVTISFWVQCNKTGNFTATLRNETADKLISSVVTISSSGTWEYKTITFVGDTAAQIAVTQNDRWNLELWLDGGSNYTGGTVRTGWTTKDNADRGAGSTLNICSSTSNYFRISLFQVEMGPYATPFEFRTYGEYLHDCEYYFQKPASSRASNQAFAIHTWGHKVADTYALRVQTMMRPTEMRINPTDYYHDNNPSGLTAQRYQIQGADYEYTYGVAMSIGSNRKEFANGTKYPYGVNGMGAGESGILWAFDFESYAEF
;
A
#
# COMPACT_ATOMS: atom_id res chain seq x y z
N LEU A 1 42.95 3.11 47.09
CA LEU A 1 42.98 3.80 45.78
C LEU A 1 43.88 3.00 44.85
N ILE A 2 43.32 2.52 43.72
CA ILE A 2 44.13 1.91 42.63
C ILE A 2 44.48 3.04 41.67
N GLN A 3 45.72 3.29 41.45
CA GLN A 3 46.23 4.32 40.58
C GLN A 3 47.15 3.67 39.54
N ALA A 4 46.78 3.71 38.27
CA ALA A 4 47.52 3.11 37.17
C ALA A 4 47.31 3.94 35.92
N SER A 5 48.24 3.86 34.96
CA SER A 5 48.08 4.47 33.63
C SER A 5 46.89 3.82 32.89
N ASP A 6 46.83 2.47 32.94
CA ASP A 6 45.71 1.67 32.46
C ASP A 6 45.37 0.62 33.50
N LEU A 7 44.08 0.30 33.60
CA LEU A 7 43.58 -0.79 34.47
C LEU A 7 42.84 -1.81 33.61
N TYR A 8 43.27 -3.06 33.72
CA TYR A 8 42.64 -4.20 33.07
C TYR A 8 42.11 -5.20 34.12
N LEU A 9 40.82 -5.57 34.02
CA LEU A 9 40.28 -6.71 34.72
C LEU A 9 40.06 -7.83 33.72
N ASN A 10 40.82 -8.94 33.88
CA ASN A 10 40.83 -10.04 32.95
C ASN A 10 40.27 -11.32 33.58
N ASN A 11 39.79 -12.25 32.74
CA ASN A 11 39.56 -13.62 33.19
C ASN A 11 40.88 -14.41 33.26
N SER A 12 40.80 -15.65 33.72
CA SER A 12 41.95 -16.56 33.83
C SER A 12 42.62 -16.91 32.49
N ALA A 13 41.92 -16.66 31.36
CA ALA A 13 42.42 -16.85 29.99
C ALA A 13 43.03 -15.55 29.41
N GLY A 14 43.15 -14.49 30.19
CA GLY A 14 43.72 -13.19 29.76
C GLY A 14 42.77 -12.31 28.93
N GLN A 15 41.48 -12.67 28.80
CA GLN A 15 40.51 -11.84 28.09
C GLN A 15 40.04 -10.67 28.99
N ASN A 16 39.97 -9.48 28.44
CA ASN A 16 39.55 -8.28 29.18
C ASN A 16 38.04 -8.30 29.41
N TYR A 17 37.61 -8.08 30.67
CA TYR A 17 36.22 -7.77 31.04
C TYR A 17 35.98 -6.28 31.12
N VAL A 18 36.92 -5.56 31.81
CA VAL A 18 36.87 -4.10 31.95
C VAL A 18 38.23 -3.54 31.56
N ILE A 19 38.23 -2.49 30.81
CA ILE A 19 39.41 -1.71 30.49
C ILE A 19 39.14 -0.26 30.88
N CYS A 20 40.02 0.31 31.73
CA CYS A 20 40.06 1.74 31.95
C CYS A 20 41.40 2.22 31.39
N ALA A 21 41.35 2.90 30.25
CA ALA A 21 42.53 3.29 29.51
C ALA A 21 42.92 4.74 29.76
N THR A 22 44.22 5.04 29.61
CA THR A 22 44.73 6.39 29.55
C THR A 22 43.94 7.24 28.57
N GLY A 23 43.50 8.43 28.97
CA GLY A 23 42.61 9.28 28.21
C GLY A 23 41.11 9.16 28.60
N GLY A 24 40.81 8.39 29.66
CA GLY A 24 39.47 8.37 30.28
C GLY A 24 38.45 7.42 29.68
N ARG A 25 38.86 6.60 28.70
CA ARG A 25 37.96 5.58 28.10
C ARG A 25 37.73 4.41 29.08
N VAL A 26 36.48 4.03 29.26
CA VAL A 26 36.08 2.79 29.94
C VAL A 26 35.40 1.86 28.97
N GLN A 27 35.80 0.60 28.93
CA GLN A 27 35.16 -0.45 28.13
C GLN A 27 34.68 -1.59 28.99
N LEU A 28 33.50 -2.12 28.66
CA LEU A 28 33.00 -3.39 29.16
C LEU A 28 32.94 -4.39 27.99
N ASN A 29 33.56 -5.55 28.17
CA ASN A 29 33.69 -6.56 27.14
C ASN A 29 32.93 -7.84 27.52
N PHE A 30 32.42 -8.53 26.52
CA PHE A 30 31.86 -9.88 26.65
C PHE A 30 32.53 -10.78 25.59
N ALA A 31 33.11 -11.89 26.06
CA ALA A 31 33.86 -12.84 25.22
C ALA A 31 34.91 -12.13 24.33
N GLY A 32 35.67 -11.17 24.90
CA GLY A 32 36.69 -10.42 24.19
C GLY A 32 36.19 -9.30 23.27
N ASN A 33 34.89 -9.13 23.12
CA ASN A 33 34.28 -8.11 22.26
C ASN A 33 33.77 -6.94 23.09
N ASN A 34 34.05 -5.70 22.63
CA ASN A 34 33.54 -4.48 23.25
C ASN A 34 32.01 -4.41 23.13
N LYS A 35 31.32 -4.25 24.25
CA LYS A 35 29.85 -4.12 24.35
C LYS A 35 29.41 -2.75 24.82
N LEU A 36 30.21 -2.08 25.63
CA LEU A 36 29.98 -0.70 26.06
C LEU A 36 31.31 0.03 26.12
N GLU A 37 31.33 1.26 25.62
CA GLU A 37 32.50 2.12 25.64
C GLU A 37 32.11 3.58 25.90
N THR A 38 32.82 4.24 26.85
CA THR A 38 32.68 5.67 27.05
C THR A 38 33.52 6.42 26.00
N THR A 39 32.94 7.49 25.47
CA THR A 39 33.60 8.43 24.56
C THR A 39 33.53 9.85 25.14
N ASN A 40 34.26 10.81 24.55
CA ASN A 40 34.16 12.22 24.96
C ASN A 40 32.76 12.83 24.64
N THR A 41 31.93 12.19 23.83
CA THR A 41 30.60 12.66 23.48
C THR A 41 29.46 11.81 24.07
N GLY A 42 29.78 10.72 24.80
CA GLY A 42 28.77 9.86 25.38
C GLY A 42 29.22 8.40 25.58
N VAL A 43 28.30 7.47 25.35
CA VAL A 43 28.52 6.03 25.47
C VAL A 43 28.13 5.33 24.17
N ASN A 44 29.02 4.50 23.66
CA ASN A 44 28.71 3.57 22.57
C ASN A 44 28.29 2.21 23.17
N ILE A 45 27.18 1.67 22.68
CA ILE A 45 26.69 0.32 23.04
C ILE A 45 26.63 -0.51 21.77
N THR A 46 27.37 -1.63 21.74
CA THR A 46 27.35 -2.58 20.63
C THR A 46 26.40 -3.72 20.95
N GLY A 47 25.18 -3.65 20.41
CA GLY A 47 24.10 -4.61 20.68
C GLY A 47 22.81 -3.92 21.13
N ILE A 48 22.02 -4.61 21.93
CA ILE A 48 20.72 -4.13 22.41
C ILE A 48 20.92 -3.53 23.82
N CYS A 49 20.46 -2.28 23.99
CA CYS A 49 20.33 -1.66 25.31
C CYS A 49 18.88 -1.78 25.77
N THR A 50 18.64 -2.54 26.85
CA THR A 50 17.32 -2.66 27.45
C THR A 50 17.25 -1.79 28.70
N ALA A 51 16.30 -0.86 28.74
CA ALA A 51 16.02 -0.04 29.92
C ALA A 51 14.50 0.19 30.00
N ASN A 52 13.97 0.19 31.23
CA ASN A 52 12.54 0.49 31.48
C ASN A 52 12.20 1.95 31.13
N THR A 53 13.18 2.85 31.21
CA THR A 53 13.01 4.27 30.90
C THR A 53 14.31 4.87 30.40
N PHE A 54 14.26 5.56 29.27
CA PHE A 54 15.30 6.47 28.80
C PHE A 54 14.90 7.92 29.11
N LYS A 55 15.73 8.64 29.87
CA LYS A 55 15.53 10.08 30.09
C LYS A 55 16.45 10.84 29.14
N GLY A 56 15.88 11.53 28.18
CA GLY A 56 16.60 12.32 27.19
C GLY A 56 15.90 12.32 25.84
N ILE A 57 16.48 13.04 24.90
CA ILE A 57 16.01 13.02 23.50
C ILE A 57 16.69 11.85 22.79
N LEU A 58 15.91 10.84 22.40
CA LEU A 58 16.39 9.81 21.48
C LEU A 58 16.48 10.47 20.10
N VAL A 59 17.70 10.75 19.65
CA VAL A 59 17.95 11.17 18.28
C VAL A 59 18.28 9.90 17.48
N PRO A 60 17.34 9.34 16.74
CA PRO A 60 17.65 8.22 15.85
C PRO A 60 18.65 8.70 14.80
N THR A 61 19.68 7.91 14.53
CA THR A 61 20.61 8.19 13.42
C THR A 61 19.92 8.18 12.05
N THR A 62 18.70 7.66 12.00
CA THR A 62 17.80 7.76 10.86
C THR A 62 16.71 8.79 11.18
N TYR A 63 16.67 9.86 10.39
CA TYR A 63 15.68 10.93 10.53
C TYR A 63 14.31 10.39 10.17
N HIS A 64 13.51 10.11 11.18
CA HIS A 64 12.09 9.81 11.02
C HIS A 64 11.28 11.08 11.31
N GLY A 65 11.39 12.06 10.41
CA GLY A 65 10.53 13.24 10.44
C GLY A 65 9.10 12.84 10.06
N GLY A 66 8.20 12.74 11.02
CA GLY A 66 6.81 12.46 10.78
C GLY A 66 6.48 10.96 10.66
N ARG A 67 5.82 10.55 9.61
CA ARG A 67 5.33 9.18 9.40
C ARG A 67 6.47 8.23 9.06
N ARG A 68 6.67 7.19 9.90
CA ARG A 68 7.70 6.16 9.70
C ARG A 68 7.30 5.19 8.61
N ASN A 69 6.05 4.70 8.66
CA ASN A 69 5.53 3.82 7.65
C ASN A 69 5.33 4.59 6.34
N MET A 70 6.08 4.19 5.32
CA MET A 70 5.97 4.74 3.97
C MET A 70 4.72 4.22 3.24
N PHE A 71 4.16 3.09 3.68
CA PHE A 71 2.94 2.53 3.12
C PHE A 71 1.70 3.05 3.87
N ILE A 72 0.72 3.56 3.14
CA ILE A 72 -0.37 4.36 3.72
C ILE A 72 -1.47 3.55 4.39
N ASN A 73 -1.77 2.35 3.96
CA ASN A 73 -2.86 1.51 4.49
C ASN A 73 -2.33 0.21 5.10
N GLY A 74 -1.23 0.28 5.86
CA GLY A 74 -0.51 -0.91 6.34
C GLY A 74 -1.30 -1.80 7.31
N GLU A 75 -2.32 -1.27 7.98
CA GLU A 75 -3.27 -2.02 8.80
C GLU A 75 -4.42 -2.61 7.97
N PHE A 76 -4.48 -2.28 6.67
CA PHE A 76 -5.54 -2.67 5.73
C PHE A 76 -6.96 -2.28 6.21
N MET A 77 -7.03 -1.15 6.93
CA MET A 77 -8.26 -0.66 7.55
C MET A 77 -9.24 -0.09 6.54
N ILE A 78 -8.73 0.54 5.48
CA ILE A 78 -9.56 1.17 4.45
C ILE A 78 -9.77 0.19 3.30
N ASN A 79 -11.04 -0.07 3.01
CA ASN A 79 -11.50 -0.99 1.97
C ASN A 79 -12.69 -0.39 1.22
N GLN A 80 -12.43 0.67 0.45
CA GLN A 80 -13.48 1.36 -0.32
C GLN A 80 -13.97 0.51 -1.49
N ARG A 81 -13.10 -0.35 -2.04
CA ARG A 81 -13.41 -1.22 -3.19
C ARG A 81 -14.26 -2.43 -2.81
N GLY A 82 -14.23 -2.84 -1.53
CA GLY A 82 -14.90 -4.05 -1.06
C GLY A 82 -14.25 -5.34 -1.59
N THR A 83 -14.90 -6.46 -1.33
CA THR A 83 -14.49 -7.76 -1.85
C THR A 83 -14.76 -7.82 -3.35
N ARG A 84 -13.74 -8.13 -4.13
CA ARG A 84 -13.87 -8.29 -5.59
C ARG A 84 -12.73 -9.12 -6.19
N ASP A 85 -12.98 -9.66 -7.38
CA ASP A 85 -11.92 -10.13 -8.26
C ASP A 85 -11.15 -8.92 -8.82
N PRO A 86 -9.87 -8.75 -8.49
CA PRO A 86 -9.08 -7.63 -8.99
C PRO A 86 -8.88 -7.64 -10.50
N GLN A 87 -9.12 -8.79 -11.15
CA GLN A 87 -8.97 -8.99 -12.60
C GLN A 87 -10.27 -8.77 -13.36
N ALA A 88 -11.45 -9.01 -12.73
CA ALA A 88 -12.75 -8.95 -13.39
C ALA A 88 -13.11 -7.54 -13.91
N ASN A 89 -12.49 -6.50 -13.39
CA ASN A 89 -12.66 -5.12 -13.88
C ASN A 89 -11.97 -4.82 -15.22
N GLN A 90 -11.36 -5.81 -15.86
CA GLN A 90 -10.74 -5.63 -17.18
C GLN A 90 -11.75 -5.35 -18.30
N ASN A 91 -13.05 -5.63 -18.09
CA ASN A 91 -14.06 -5.58 -19.16
C ASN A 91 -14.75 -4.22 -19.32
N ASN A 92 -14.49 -3.21 -18.48
CA ASN A 92 -15.15 -1.90 -18.56
C ASN A 92 -14.24 -0.77 -19.12
N GLY A 93 -13.31 -1.12 -20.02
CA GLY A 93 -12.49 -0.11 -20.71
C GLY A 93 -11.37 0.50 -19.86
N ALA A 94 -11.36 0.26 -18.58
CA ALA A 94 -10.21 0.42 -17.74
C ALA A 94 -9.47 -0.91 -17.75
N ASN A 95 -8.30 -0.95 -18.35
CA ASN A 95 -7.37 -2.07 -18.18
C ASN A 95 -7.36 -2.42 -16.71
N GLY A 96 -7.82 -3.63 -16.36
CA GLY A 96 -7.97 -4.04 -14.97
C GLY A 96 -6.73 -3.65 -14.20
N LEU A 97 -6.87 -2.64 -13.35
CA LEU A 97 -5.72 -2.05 -12.66
C LEU A 97 -5.19 -2.98 -11.57
N GLY A 98 -5.84 -4.16 -11.39
CA GLY A 98 -5.44 -5.15 -10.39
C GLY A 98 -5.78 -4.76 -8.96
N TYR A 99 -6.65 -3.79 -8.73
CA TYR A 99 -7.04 -3.35 -7.39
C TYR A 99 -8.33 -4.03 -6.94
N GLY A 100 -8.32 -4.54 -5.70
CA GLY A 100 -9.46 -5.14 -5.02
C GLY A 100 -9.15 -5.37 -3.54
N GLY A 101 -10.17 -5.52 -2.71
CA GLY A 101 -9.99 -5.57 -1.26
C GLY A 101 -9.50 -4.23 -0.70
N PRO A 102 -8.69 -4.23 0.37
CA PRO A 102 -8.12 -3.04 0.97
C PRO A 102 -7.38 -2.16 -0.02
N ASP A 103 -7.56 -0.84 0.14
CA ASP A 103 -7.04 0.16 -0.77
C ASP A 103 -5.51 0.18 -0.81
N HIS A 104 -4.97 0.63 -1.95
CA HIS A 104 -3.55 0.84 -2.22
C HIS A 104 -2.70 -0.43 -2.36
N VAL A 105 -3.32 -1.61 -2.49
CA VAL A 105 -2.64 -2.86 -2.84
C VAL A 105 -3.04 -3.27 -4.25
N GLN A 106 -2.06 -3.47 -5.12
CA GLN A 106 -2.30 -3.99 -6.46
C GLN A 106 -1.98 -5.49 -6.51
N PHE A 107 -2.88 -6.28 -7.05
CA PHE A 107 -2.67 -7.69 -7.34
C PHE A 107 -2.59 -7.90 -8.84
N ILE A 108 -1.52 -8.50 -9.29
CA ILE A 108 -1.24 -8.69 -10.72
C ILE A 108 -1.04 -10.17 -11.00
N THR A 109 -1.88 -10.73 -11.88
CA THR A 109 -1.77 -12.12 -12.29
C THR A 109 -2.28 -12.33 -13.72
N ASN A 110 -1.71 -13.30 -14.40
CA ASN A 110 -2.28 -13.92 -15.60
C ASN A 110 -2.44 -15.43 -15.42
N LEU A 111 -2.49 -15.89 -14.15
CA LEU A 111 -2.56 -17.30 -13.76
C LEU A 111 -3.71 -17.49 -12.77
N GLY A 112 -4.70 -18.30 -13.15
CA GLY A 112 -5.86 -18.56 -12.30
C GLY A 112 -6.78 -17.35 -12.13
N ALA A 113 -7.66 -17.41 -11.13
CA ALA A 113 -8.46 -16.30 -10.68
C ALA A 113 -8.43 -16.19 -9.15
N PHE A 114 -8.62 -14.97 -8.65
CA PHE A 114 -8.54 -14.68 -7.22
C PHE A 114 -9.63 -13.71 -6.79
N GLU A 115 -10.05 -13.83 -5.55
CA GLU A 115 -10.83 -12.84 -4.84
C GLU A 115 -9.93 -12.11 -3.84
N ALA A 116 -9.93 -10.79 -3.90
CA ALA A 116 -9.25 -9.95 -2.92
C ALA A 116 -10.28 -9.35 -1.95
N LYS A 117 -10.01 -9.47 -0.66
CA LYS A 117 -10.92 -8.99 0.39
C LYS A 117 -10.19 -8.51 1.63
N GLN A 118 -10.91 -7.78 2.46
CA GLN A 118 -10.51 -7.46 3.82
C GLN A 118 -11.02 -8.57 4.74
N ALA A 119 -10.15 -9.18 5.50
CA ALA A 119 -10.51 -10.16 6.53
C ALA A 119 -10.35 -9.56 7.92
N ASN A 120 -11.31 -9.88 8.82
CA ASN A 120 -11.22 -9.52 10.23
C ASN A 120 -10.26 -10.46 10.94
N GLU A 121 -9.34 -9.90 11.73
CA GLU A 121 -8.40 -10.69 12.51
C GLU A 121 -8.87 -10.83 13.96
N ASN A 122 -9.25 -12.07 14.33
CA ASN A 122 -9.72 -12.40 15.67
C ASN A 122 -8.67 -13.11 16.51
N ASN A 123 -7.54 -13.53 15.90
CA ASN A 123 -6.44 -14.27 16.51
C ASN A 123 -5.11 -13.49 16.35
N SER A 124 -3.95 -14.19 16.34
CA SER A 124 -2.72 -13.59 15.82
C SER A 124 -2.92 -13.17 14.37
N PRO A 125 -2.49 -12.00 13.95
CA PRO A 125 -1.63 -11.05 14.65
C PRO A 125 -2.36 -10.12 15.63
N ARG A 126 -3.69 -10.19 15.75
CA ARG A 126 -4.44 -9.30 16.65
C ARG A 126 -4.00 -9.42 18.11
N SER A 127 -3.94 -10.63 18.66
CA SER A 127 -3.58 -10.86 20.05
C SER A 127 -2.12 -10.56 20.38
N GLN A 128 -1.23 -10.60 19.38
CA GLN A 128 0.21 -10.39 19.57
C GLN A 128 0.66 -8.98 19.18
N ALA A 129 -0.02 -8.35 18.22
CA ALA A 129 0.42 -7.09 17.64
C ALA A 129 -0.70 -6.07 17.42
N GLY A 130 -1.93 -6.34 17.82
CA GLY A 130 -3.06 -5.41 17.77
C GLY A 130 -3.69 -5.22 16.38
N ALA A 131 -3.45 -6.12 15.42
CA ALA A 131 -4.02 -6.03 14.09
C ALA A 131 -5.55 -6.16 14.12
N THR A 132 -6.23 -5.31 13.36
CA THR A 132 -7.69 -5.36 13.20
C THR A 132 -8.08 -6.12 11.94
N TYR A 133 -7.33 -5.88 10.84
CA TYR A 133 -7.63 -6.41 9.52
C TYR A 133 -6.39 -6.99 8.85
N SER A 134 -6.65 -7.81 7.83
CA SER A 134 -5.66 -8.27 6.88
C SER A 134 -6.15 -8.08 5.44
N TYR A 135 -5.22 -7.98 4.51
CA TYR A 135 -5.47 -8.18 3.09
C TYR A 135 -5.43 -9.67 2.80
N GLU A 136 -6.48 -10.22 2.22
CA GLU A 136 -6.61 -11.64 1.91
C GLU A 136 -6.81 -11.83 0.41
N LEU A 137 -6.09 -12.79 -0.15
CA LEU A 137 -6.27 -13.35 -1.48
C LEU A 137 -6.73 -14.79 -1.38
N ASP A 138 -7.90 -15.10 -1.92
CA ASP A 138 -8.39 -16.46 -2.10
C ASP A 138 -8.27 -16.88 -3.56
N CYS A 139 -7.67 -18.02 -3.82
CA CYS A 139 -7.64 -18.61 -5.16
C CYS A 139 -9.02 -19.17 -5.51
N THR A 140 -9.71 -18.58 -6.49
CA THR A 140 -11.04 -19.02 -6.92
C THR A 140 -11.02 -19.90 -8.16
N SER A 141 -9.93 -19.87 -8.94
CA SER A 141 -9.68 -20.78 -10.07
C SER A 141 -8.23 -21.21 -10.09
N ALA A 142 -8.00 -22.49 -9.89
CA ALA A 142 -6.66 -23.07 -9.85
C ALA A 142 -6.09 -23.30 -11.26
N SER A 143 -4.78 -23.07 -11.42
CA SER A 143 -4.04 -23.33 -12.65
C SER A 143 -2.56 -23.52 -12.33
N GLY A 144 -1.90 -24.43 -13.03
CA GLY A 144 -0.44 -24.57 -12.99
C GLY A 144 0.24 -23.53 -13.88
N PRO A 145 1.38 -22.93 -13.47
CA PRO A 145 2.05 -21.93 -14.27
C PRO A 145 2.68 -22.50 -15.54
N SER A 146 2.44 -21.88 -16.68
CA SER A 146 3.28 -22.00 -17.87
C SER A 146 4.49 -21.05 -17.72
N THR A 147 5.46 -21.16 -18.64
CA THR A 147 6.72 -20.38 -18.56
C THR A 147 6.53 -18.88 -18.43
N SER A 148 5.45 -18.31 -18.99
CA SER A 148 5.18 -16.87 -19.03
C SER A 148 4.14 -16.37 -18.01
N ASN A 149 3.66 -17.26 -17.14
CA ASN A 149 2.69 -16.85 -16.12
C ASN A 149 3.35 -16.14 -14.94
N TYR A 150 2.56 -15.31 -14.26
CA TYR A 150 2.98 -14.54 -13.10
C TYR A 150 1.80 -14.26 -12.16
N THR A 151 2.11 -14.21 -10.87
CA THR A 151 1.18 -13.86 -9.80
C THR A 151 1.93 -13.19 -8.66
N PHE A 152 1.66 -11.91 -8.41
CA PHE A 152 2.31 -11.15 -7.35
C PHE A 152 1.45 -9.99 -6.82
N LEU A 153 1.66 -9.62 -5.57
CA LEU A 153 1.21 -8.36 -5.00
C LEU A 153 2.23 -7.26 -5.34
N LYS A 154 1.74 -6.06 -5.64
CA LYS A 154 2.58 -4.90 -5.92
C LYS A 154 2.19 -3.73 -5.01
N PHE A 155 3.17 -3.17 -4.33
CA PHE A 155 3.10 -1.97 -3.52
C PHE A 155 3.92 -0.89 -4.19
N LYS A 156 3.38 0.32 -4.32
CA LYS A 156 3.95 1.36 -5.17
C LYS A 156 4.16 2.66 -4.43
N TRP A 157 5.18 3.39 -4.84
CA TRP A 157 5.47 4.74 -4.39
C TRP A 157 5.88 5.62 -5.57
N SER A 158 5.42 6.84 -5.55
CA SER A 158 5.90 7.86 -6.51
C SER A 158 7.38 8.16 -6.29
N GLY A 159 8.03 8.69 -7.32
CA GLY A 159 9.39 9.16 -7.16
C GLY A 159 9.53 10.29 -6.13
N ILE A 160 8.48 11.10 -5.93
CA ILE A 160 8.44 12.14 -4.88
C ILE A 160 8.49 11.50 -3.50
N GLU A 161 7.69 10.47 -3.24
CA GLU A 161 7.66 9.77 -1.95
C GLU A 161 8.96 9.01 -1.68
N ALA A 162 9.54 8.39 -2.71
CA ALA A 162 10.76 7.63 -2.61
C ALA A 162 12.03 8.50 -2.56
N ASN A 163 11.97 9.80 -2.90
CA ASN A 163 13.13 10.70 -2.93
C ASN A 163 13.88 10.77 -1.59
N ARG A 164 13.16 10.62 -0.46
CA ARG A 164 13.76 10.59 0.88
C ARG A 164 14.71 9.43 1.13
N LEU A 165 14.73 8.42 0.26
CA LEU A 165 15.66 7.28 0.32
C LEU A 165 17.08 7.66 -0.14
N LEU A 166 17.26 8.79 -0.81
CA LEU A 166 18.54 9.33 -1.28
C LEU A 166 19.30 8.38 -2.22
N TYR A 167 18.56 7.55 -2.98
CA TYR A 167 19.18 6.62 -3.92
C TYR A 167 19.97 7.37 -5.01
N GLY A 168 21.04 6.75 -5.48
CA GLY A 168 22.00 7.35 -6.37
C GLY A 168 23.04 8.26 -5.68
N THR A 169 23.12 8.20 -4.35
CA THR A 169 24.12 8.93 -3.57
C THR A 169 24.81 8.01 -2.57
N SER A 170 25.98 8.44 -2.06
CA SER A 170 26.68 7.72 -0.98
C SER A 170 25.88 7.61 0.32
N ASN A 171 24.83 8.43 0.46
CA ASN A 171 23.94 8.45 1.61
C ASN A 171 22.65 7.64 1.39
N ALA A 172 22.60 6.81 0.34
CA ALA A 172 21.44 5.97 0.04
C ALA A 172 21.03 5.13 1.25
N ARG A 173 19.76 5.26 1.64
CA ARG A 173 19.23 4.66 2.87
C ARG A 173 18.75 3.25 2.63
N PRO A 174 19.05 2.30 3.53
CA PRO A 174 18.40 1.00 3.53
C PRO A 174 16.91 1.15 3.84
N VAL A 175 16.13 0.15 3.41
CA VAL A 175 14.70 0.05 3.69
C VAL A 175 14.43 -1.27 4.36
N THR A 176 13.70 -1.23 5.47
CA THR A 176 13.21 -2.42 6.16
C THR A 176 11.70 -2.54 5.98
N ILE A 177 11.29 -3.74 5.61
CA ILE A 177 9.88 -4.11 5.42
C ILE A 177 9.53 -5.12 6.50
N SER A 178 8.46 -4.91 7.22
CA SER A 178 7.97 -5.83 8.23
C SER A 178 6.47 -6.05 8.09
N PHE A 179 6.03 -7.26 8.34
CA PHE A 179 4.62 -7.64 8.22
C PHE A 179 4.34 -8.99 8.89
N TRP A 180 3.07 -9.23 9.17
CA TRP A 180 2.57 -10.56 9.49
C TRP A 180 2.03 -11.21 8.23
N VAL A 181 2.29 -12.50 8.06
CA VAL A 181 1.84 -13.29 6.90
C VAL A 181 1.26 -14.61 7.35
N GLN A 182 0.18 -15.05 6.68
CA GLN A 182 -0.43 -16.36 6.84
C GLN A 182 -0.77 -16.93 5.48
N CYS A 183 -0.49 -18.22 5.29
CA CYS A 183 -0.90 -18.96 4.11
C CYS A 183 -1.20 -20.41 4.53
N ASN A 184 -2.16 -21.06 3.89
CA ASN A 184 -2.41 -22.48 4.12
C ASN A 184 -1.36 -23.40 3.44
N LYS A 185 -0.37 -22.81 2.75
CA LYS A 185 0.76 -23.52 2.17
C LYS A 185 2.06 -23.08 2.82
N THR A 186 2.98 -24.03 2.97
CA THR A 186 4.39 -23.77 3.27
C THR A 186 5.17 -23.61 1.96
N GLY A 187 6.27 -22.89 2.02
CA GLY A 187 7.13 -22.62 0.86
C GLY A 187 7.67 -21.21 0.87
N ASN A 188 8.28 -20.83 -0.22
CA ASN A 188 8.91 -19.53 -0.36
C ASN A 188 8.11 -18.63 -1.30
N PHE A 189 8.05 -17.34 -0.97
CA PHE A 189 7.75 -16.30 -1.92
C PHE A 189 8.91 -15.30 -1.97
N THR A 190 9.04 -14.59 -3.07
CA THR A 190 10.13 -13.64 -3.26
C THR A 190 9.63 -12.22 -3.16
N ALA A 191 10.29 -11.45 -2.29
CA ALA A 191 10.10 -10.01 -2.20
C ALA A 191 11.14 -9.33 -3.09
N THR A 192 10.69 -8.56 -4.09
CA THR A 192 11.56 -7.88 -5.05
C THR A 192 11.28 -6.39 -5.02
N LEU A 193 12.28 -5.64 -4.63
CA LEU A 193 12.24 -4.17 -4.62
C LEU A 193 12.80 -3.65 -5.95
N ARG A 194 12.09 -2.71 -6.58
CA ARG A 194 12.43 -2.20 -7.90
C ARG A 194 12.62 -0.68 -7.91
N ASN A 195 13.65 -0.25 -8.62
CA ASN A 195 13.82 1.13 -9.08
C ASN A 195 13.45 1.19 -10.56
N GLU A 196 12.22 1.64 -10.85
CA GLU A 196 11.69 1.70 -12.22
C GLU A 196 12.37 2.78 -13.08
N THR A 197 13.02 3.76 -12.46
CA THR A 197 13.77 4.80 -13.21
C THR A 197 15.01 4.23 -13.87
N ALA A 198 15.73 3.38 -13.17
CA ALA A 198 17.01 2.83 -13.62
C ALA A 198 16.88 1.37 -14.10
N ASP A 199 15.66 0.85 -14.13
CA ASP A 199 15.34 -0.55 -14.44
C ASP A 199 16.21 -1.54 -13.64
N LYS A 200 16.26 -1.33 -12.31
CA LYS A 200 17.03 -2.15 -11.38
C LYS A 200 16.13 -2.87 -10.38
N LEU A 201 16.67 -3.96 -9.85
CA LEU A 201 16.04 -4.72 -8.77
C LEU A 201 17.06 -5.23 -7.74
N ILE A 202 16.51 -5.54 -6.56
CA ILE A 202 17.12 -6.32 -5.48
C ILE A 202 16.04 -7.23 -4.91
N SER A 203 16.37 -8.46 -4.49
CA SER A 203 15.37 -9.41 -4.03
C SER A 203 15.80 -10.17 -2.77
N SER A 204 14.81 -10.70 -2.07
CA SER A 204 14.98 -11.55 -0.89
C SER A 204 13.89 -12.61 -0.85
N VAL A 205 14.25 -13.82 -0.44
CA VAL A 205 13.30 -14.93 -0.25
C VAL A 205 12.69 -14.86 1.14
N VAL A 206 11.38 -15.05 1.22
CA VAL A 206 10.63 -15.14 2.48
C VAL A 206 9.99 -16.51 2.58
N THR A 207 10.28 -17.23 3.66
CA THR A 207 9.76 -18.58 3.88
C THR A 207 8.52 -18.56 4.78
N ILE A 208 7.46 -19.22 4.33
CA ILE A 208 6.32 -19.61 5.17
C ILE A 208 6.61 -21.00 5.71
N SER A 209 6.84 -21.10 7.02
CA SER A 209 7.32 -22.31 7.67
C SER A 209 6.18 -23.20 8.16
N SER A 210 5.02 -22.61 8.49
CA SER A 210 3.89 -23.33 9.08
C SER A 210 2.59 -22.97 8.38
N SER A 211 1.91 -24.00 7.85
CA SER A 211 0.61 -23.85 7.20
C SER A 211 -0.45 -23.31 8.17
N GLY A 212 -1.22 -22.32 7.72
CA GLY A 212 -2.32 -21.74 8.48
C GLY A 212 -1.93 -20.94 9.73
N THR A 213 -0.63 -20.68 9.93
CA THR A 213 -0.12 -19.98 11.10
C THR A 213 0.35 -18.57 10.71
N TRP A 214 0.04 -17.58 11.52
CA TRP A 214 0.58 -16.23 11.38
C TRP A 214 2.06 -16.20 11.76
N GLU A 215 2.89 -15.68 10.88
CA GLU A 215 4.33 -15.52 11.08
C GLU A 215 4.73 -14.06 10.86
N TYR A 216 5.51 -13.49 11.78
CA TYR A 216 6.09 -12.16 11.61
C TYR A 216 7.36 -12.27 10.75
N LYS A 217 7.46 -11.43 9.72
CA LYS A 217 8.59 -11.40 8.80
C LYS A 217 9.20 -10.00 8.73
N THR A 218 10.51 -9.97 8.56
CA THR A 218 11.28 -8.76 8.31
C THR A 218 12.25 -8.97 7.16
N ILE A 219 12.38 -7.96 6.30
CA ILE A 219 13.31 -7.95 5.17
C ILE A 219 13.99 -6.60 5.16
N THR A 220 15.32 -6.57 5.04
CA THR A 220 16.05 -5.32 4.88
C THR A 220 16.80 -5.31 3.55
N PHE A 221 16.54 -4.30 2.75
CA PHE A 221 17.24 -4.03 1.49
C PHE A 221 18.23 -2.89 1.68
N VAL A 222 19.42 -3.06 1.15
CA VAL A 222 20.42 -1.98 1.11
C VAL A 222 20.00 -0.88 0.13
N GLY A 223 20.37 0.37 0.41
CA GLY A 223 20.11 1.49 -0.50
C GLY A 223 20.94 1.35 -1.79
N ASP A 224 20.37 1.80 -2.92
CA ASP A 224 21.11 1.88 -4.19
C ASP A 224 21.95 3.16 -4.23
N THR A 225 23.27 3.01 -4.07
CA THR A 225 24.18 4.16 -4.12
C THR A 225 24.51 4.62 -5.54
N ALA A 226 24.14 3.83 -6.55
CA ALA A 226 24.55 4.05 -7.95
C ALA A 226 23.44 4.67 -8.81
N ALA A 227 22.17 4.41 -8.52
CA ALA A 227 21.08 4.81 -9.40
C ALA A 227 20.01 5.63 -8.68
N GLN A 228 19.73 6.80 -9.18
CA GLN A 228 18.71 7.71 -8.67
C GLN A 228 17.29 7.19 -8.95
N ILE A 229 16.35 7.65 -8.16
CA ILE A 229 14.90 7.56 -8.44
C ILE A 229 14.46 8.91 -8.99
N ALA A 230 13.81 8.93 -10.15
CA ALA A 230 13.32 10.17 -10.75
C ALA A 230 12.21 10.79 -9.89
N VAL A 231 12.34 12.07 -9.54
CA VAL A 231 11.40 12.79 -8.69
C VAL A 231 10.18 13.21 -9.50
N THR A 232 9.24 12.29 -9.65
CA THR A 232 7.97 12.47 -10.38
C THR A 232 6.81 11.91 -9.58
N GLN A 233 5.58 12.25 -9.95
CA GLN A 233 4.38 11.67 -9.36
C GLN A 233 4.08 10.24 -9.84
N ASN A 234 4.79 9.74 -10.85
CA ASN A 234 4.58 8.39 -11.36
C ASN A 234 5.19 7.35 -10.43
N ASP A 235 4.73 6.11 -10.54
CA ASP A 235 5.37 4.93 -9.93
C ASP A 235 6.82 4.86 -10.38
N ARG A 236 7.74 4.99 -9.44
CA ARG A 236 9.19 4.92 -9.69
C ARG A 236 9.91 3.96 -8.76
N TRP A 237 9.24 3.55 -7.70
CA TRP A 237 9.78 2.63 -6.73
C TRP A 237 8.66 1.71 -6.25
N ASN A 238 8.87 0.39 -6.32
CA ASN A 238 7.84 -0.56 -5.94
C ASN A 238 8.42 -1.84 -5.34
N LEU A 239 7.58 -2.50 -4.54
CA LEU A 239 7.82 -3.82 -3.99
C LEU A 239 6.86 -4.81 -4.62
N GLU A 240 7.38 -5.93 -5.08
CA GLU A 240 6.63 -7.06 -5.61
C GLU A 240 6.79 -8.25 -4.66
N LEU A 241 5.68 -8.85 -4.20
CA LEU A 241 5.69 -10.12 -3.49
C LEU A 241 5.22 -11.22 -4.44
N TRP A 242 6.16 -12.02 -4.93
CA TRP A 242 5.94 -13.06 -5.94
C TRP A 242 5.42 -14.34 -5.31
N LEU A 243 4.14 -14.65 -5.52
CA LEU A 243 3.43 -15.78 -4.91
C LEU A 243 3.42 -17.01 -5.82
N ASP A 244 3.51 -16.81 -7.13
CA ASP A 244 3.54 -17.87 -8.15
C ASP A 244 4.11 -17.32 -9.46
N GLY A 245 4.63 -18.20 -10.32
CA GLY A 245 5.09 -17.78 -11.63
C GLY A 245 5.85 -18.87 -12.39
N GLY A 246 5.88 -18.72 -13.70
CA GLY A 246 6.65 -19.57 -14.61
C GLY A 246 8.12 -19.18 -14.68
N SER A 247 8.91 -20.00 -15.36
CA SER A 247 10.38 -19.89 -15.41
C SER A 247 10.90 -18.59 -16.02
N ASN A 248 10.10 -17.87 -16.83
CA ASN A 248 10.47 -16.53 -17.32
C ASN A 248 10.60 -15.50 -16.20
N TYR A 249 10.06 -15.79 -15.01
CA TYR A 249 10.09 -14.92 -13.85
C TYR A 249 10.75 -15.53 -12.62
N THR A 250 10.79 -16.88 -12.53
CA THR A 250 11.31 -17.61 -11.37
C THR A 250 12.59 -18.38 -11.67
N GLY A 251 12.99 -18.47 -12.94
CA GLY A 251 14.13 -19.27 -13.38
C GLY A 251 15.51 -18.62 -13.23
N GLY A 252 15.55 -17.37 -12.75
CA GLY A 252 16.79 -16.62 -12.57
C GLY A 252 17.45 -16.81 -11.21
N THR A 253 18.09 -15.77 -10.72
CA THR A 253 18.85 -15.75 -9.46
C THR A 253 18.29 -14.74 -8.49
N VAL A 254 18.22 -15.11 -7.21
CA VAL A 254 17.91 -14.15 -6.11
C VAL A 254 19.03 -13.11 -6.03
N ARG A 255 18.68 -11.84 -6.14
CA ARG A 255 19.65 -10.73 -6.19
C ARG A 255 19.76 -10.04 -4.84
N THR A 256 20.81 -10.34 -4.10
CA THR A 256 21.07 -9.73 -2.77
C THR A 256 21.71 -8.34 -2.84
N GLY A 257 21.98 -7.84 -4.03
CA GLY A 257 22.46 -6.49 -4.33
C GLY A 257 21.75 -5.91 -5.54
N TRP A 258 21.72 -4.58 -5.67
CA TRP A 258 21.09 -3.90 -6.80
C TRP A 258 21.77 -4.25 -8.13
N THR A 259 20.99 -4.72 -9.08
CA THR A 259 21.42 -5.10 -10.42
C THR A 259 20.41 -4.64 -11.47
N THR A 260 20.82 -4.57 -12.73
CA THR A 260 19.88 -4.37 -13.85
C THR A 260 18.84 -5.48 -13.84
N LYS A 261 17.59 -5.11 -14.05
CA LYS A 261 16.48 -6.05 -14.02
C LYS A 261 16.63 -7.10 -15.12
N ASP A 262 16.56 -8.36 -14.70
CA ASP A 262 16.15 -9.47 -15.54
C ASP A 262 14.77 -9.93 -15.06
N ASN A 263 13.86 -10.21 -15.99
CA ASN A 263 12.54 -10.70 -15.61
C ASN A 263 12.61 -12.04 -14.88
N ALA A 264 13.54 -12.90 -15.24
CA ALA A 264 13.73 -14.20 -14.59
C ALA A 264 14.14 -14.10 -13.11
N ASP A 265 14.75 -12.97 -12.71
CA ASP A 265 15.20 -12.74 -11.34
C ASP A 265 14.07 -12.24 -10.41
N ARG A 266 12.98 -11.70 -10.99
CA ARG A 266 11.92 -11.02 -10.21
C ARG A 266 11.25 -11.93 -9.18
N GLY A 267 10.94 -13.16 -9.56
CA GLY A 267 10.34 -14.17 -8.68
C GLY A 267 11.30 -15.31 -8.32
N ALA A 268 12.60 -15.15 -8.59
CA ALA A 268 13.59 -16.20 -8.35
C ALA A 268 13.57 -16.70 -6.90
N GLY A 269 13.52 -18.01 -6.71
CA GLY A 269 13.41 -18.63 -5.38
C GLY A 269 11.98 -18.82 -4.86
N SER A 270 10.96 -18.33 -5.57
CA SER A 270 9.55 -18.56 -5.21
C SER A 270 9.15 -20.01 -5.46
N THR A 271 8.52 -20.66 -4.47
CA THR A 271 8.05 -22.04 -4.52
C THR A 271 6.65 -22.22 -3.90
N LEU A 272 5.98 -21.12 -3.53
CA LEU A 272 4.71 -21.15 -2.83
C LEU A 272 3.59 -21.74 -3.69
N ASN A 273 3.57 -21.42 -5.00
CA ASN A 273 2.59 -21.92 -5.97
C ASN A 273 1.15 -21.74 -5.48
N ILE A 274 0.77 -20.51 -5.19
CA ILE A 274 -0.54 -20.18 -4.60
C ILE A 274 -1.72 -20.56 -5.51
N CYS A 275 -1.51 -20.58 -6.82
CA CYS A 275 -2.54 -20.90 -7.82
C CYS A 275 -2.84 -22.41 -7.94
N SER A 276 -2.16 -23.28 -7.20
CA SER A 276 -2.26 -24.74 -7.39
C SER A 276 -3.55 -25.37 -6.88
N SER A 277 -4.37 -24.66 -6.10
CA SER A 277 -5.66 -25.13 -5.57
C SER A 277 -6.58 -23.96 -5.23
N THR A 278 -7.87 -24.15 -5.44
CA THR A 278 -8.92 -23.20 -5.01
C THR A 278 -9.11 -23.13 -3.49
N SER A 279 -8.45 -24.00 -2.73
CA SER A 279 -8.42 -23.89 -1.26
C SER A 279 -7.28 -23.01 -0.75
N ASN A 280 -6.41 -22.52 -1.64
CA ASN A 280 -5.26 -21.73 -1.24
C ASN A 280 -5.64 -20.28 -0.98
N TYR A 281 -5.10 -19.75 0.11
CA TYR A 281 -5.20 -18.34 0.46
C TYR A 281 -3.85 -17.78 0.90
N PHE A 282 -3.70 -16.47 0.77
CA PHE A 282 -2.56 -15.71 1.26
C PHE A 282 -3.07 -14.46 1.98
N ARG A 283 -2.62 -14.27 3.23
CA ARG A 283 -2.98 -13.11 4.05
C ARG A 283 -1.74 -12.34 4.47
N ILE A 284 -1.88 -11.02 4.52
CA ILE A 284 -0.85 -10.12 5.03
C ILE A 284 -1.49 -9.06 5.92
N SER A 285 -0.83 -8.72 7.03
CA SER A 285 -1.31 -7.73 7.99
C SER A 285 -0.18 -6.91 8.58
N LEU A 286 -0.48 -5.72 9.11
CA LEU A 286 0.48 -4.80 9.73
C LEU A 286 1.72 -4.59 8.84
N PHE A 287 1.46 -4.24 7.59
CA PHE A 287 2.51 -4.04 6.58
C PHE A 287 3.17 -2.67 6.78
N GLN A 288 4.45 -2.68 7.08
CA GLN A 288 5.25 -1.48 7.33
C GLN A 288 6.49 -1.46 6.48
N VAL A 289 6.72 -0.33 5.82
CA VAL A 289 7.92 -0.03 5.03
C VAL A 289 8.57 1.21 5.62
N GLU A 290 9.76 1.06 6.14
CA GLU A 290 10.44 2.14 6.86
C GLU A 290 11.89 2.32 6.42
N MET A 291 12.36 3.55 6.45
CA MET A 291 13.77 3.87 6.21
C MET A 291 14.61 3.43 7.39
N GLY A 292 15.65 2.69 7.13
CA GLY A 292 16.56 2.22 8.16
C GLY A 292 16.84 0.72 8.08
N PRO A 293 17.82 0.21 8.82
CA PRO A 293 18.28 -1.16 8.76
C PRO A 293 17.52 -2.11 9.71
N TYR A 294 16.54 -1.61 10.47
CA TYR A 294 15.83 -2.39 11.49
C TYR A 294 14.33 -2.14 11.43
N ALA A 295 13.54 -3.19 11.70
CA ALA A 295 12.11 -3.07 11.90
C ALA A 295 11.82 -2.47 13.29
N THR A 296 10.90 -1.51 13.33
CA THR A 296 10.35 -0.94 14.56
C THR A 296 8.93 -1.45 14.81
N PRO A 297 8.35 -1.27 16.02
CA PRO A 297 6.95 -1.59 16.25
C PRO A 297 6.04 -0.89 15.22
N PHE A 298 4.96 -1.57 14.82
CA PHE A 298 4.04 -1.05 13.81
C PHE A 298 3.49 0.33 14.20
N GLU A 299 3.44 1.24 13.23
CA GLU A 299 2.92 2.58 13.39
C GLU A 299 1.41 2.61 13.13
N PHE A 300 0.63 2.50 14.22
CA PHE A 300 -0.82 2.65 14.16
C PHE A 300 -1.22 4.11 13.93
N ARG A 301 -2.27 4.28 13.15
CA ARG A 301 -2.88 5.59 12.86
C ARG A 301 -4.38 5.53 13.09
N THR A 302 -5.00 6.69 13.19
CA THR A 302 -6.46 6.78 13.27
C THR A 302 -7.12 6.42 11.94
N TYR A 303 -8.35 5.93 11.99
CA TYR A 303 -9.15 5.65 10.79
C TYR A 303 -9.22 6.84 9.83
N GLY A 304 -9.40 8.06 10.39
CA GLY A 304 -9.49 9.28 9.58
C GLY A 304 -8.20 9.60 8.81
N GLU A 305 -7.03 9.34 9.41
CA GLU A 305 -5.74 9.53 8.73
C GLU A 305 -5.56 8.51 7.60
N TYR A 306 -5.89 7.24 7.85
CA TYR A 306 -5.86 6.22 6.80
C TYR A 306 -6.81 6.54 5.65
N LEU A 307 -8.05 6.95 5.97
CA LEU A 307 -9.04 7.29 4.95
C LEU A 307 -8.57 8.46 4.10
N HIS A 308 -8.10 9.54 4.73
CA HIS A 308 -7.60 10.72 4.02
C HIS A 308 -6.44 10.38 3.07
N ASP A 309 -5.50 9.56 3.52
CA ASP A 309 -4.37 9.13 2.70
C ASP A 309 -4.82 8.24 1.52
N CYS A 310 -5.79 7.34 1.75
CA CYS A 310 -6.33 6.48 0.70
C CYS A 310 -7.16 7.27 -0.33
N GLU A 311 -7.94 8.27 0.12
CA GLU A 311 -8.72 9.14 -0.78
C GLU A 311 -7.86 9.98 -1.72
N TYR A 312 -6.60 10.19 -1.40
CA TYR A 312 -5.64 10.83 -2.30
C TYR A 312 -5.41 10.03 -3.59
N TYR A 313 -5.59 8.71 -3.53
CA TYR A 313 -5.39 7.79 -4.66
C TYR A 313 -6.70 7.26 -5.23
N PHE A 314 -7.66 6.95 -4.38
CA PHE A 314 -8.93 6.37 -4.76
C PHE A 314 -10.07 6.91 -3.91
N GLN A 315 -11.16 7.32 -4.56
CA GLN A 315 -12.35 7.79 -3.89
C GLN A 315 -13.58 7.04 -4.42
N LYS A 316 -14.36 6.51 -3.48
CA LYS A 316 -15.66 5.93 -3.73
C LYS A 316 -16.67 6.50 -2.76
N PRO A 317 -17.74 7.16 -3.21
CA PRO A 317 -18.80 7.67 -2.35
C PRO A 317 -19.41 6.56 -1.49
N ALA A 318 -19.66 6.88 -0.22
CA ALA A 318 -20.14 5.88 0.76
C ALA A 318 -21.47 5.21 0.39
N SER A 319 -22.29 5.87 -0.40
CA SER A 319 -23.59 5.36 -0.88
C SER A 319 -23.48 4.23 -1.89
N SER A 320 -22.35 4.08 -2.55
CA SER A 320 -22.12 3.08 -3.59
C SER A 320 -21.72 1.69 -3.03
N ARG A 321 -21.71 1.52 -1.70
CA ARG A 321 -21.34 0.25 -1.05
C ARG A 321 -22.40 -0.83 -1.12
N ALA A 322 -23.66 -0.46 -1.35
CA ALA A 322 -24.75 -1.43 -1.57
C ALA A 322 -25.28 -1.27 -2.99
N SER A 323 -25.39 -2.36 -3.71
CA SER A 323 -26.08 -2.40 -5.00
C SER A 323 -27.44 -1.73 -4.86
N ASN A 324 -27.74 -0.73 -5.68
CA ASN A 324 -28.98 0.03 -5.75
C ASN A 324 -29.18 1.19 -4.76
N GLN A 325 -28.15 1.72 -4.14
CA GLN A 325 -28.28 2.99 -3.40
C GLN A 325 -27.76 4.15 -4.24
N ALA A 326 -28.70 4.97 -4.67
CA ALA A 326 -28.42 6.24 -5.28
C ALA A 326 -27.92 7.24 -4.24
N PHE A 327 -26.98 8.09 -4.64
CA PHE A 327 -26.60 9.16 -3.78
C PHE A 327 -27.07 10.51 -4.35
N ALA A 328 -27.56 11.38 -3.46
CA ALA A 328 -28.18 12.62 -3.88
C ALA A 328 -27.12 13.65 -4.24
N ILE A 329 -27.12 14.10 -5.48
CA ILE A 329 -26.45 15.32 -5.89
C ILE A 329 -27.50 16.43 -5.86
N HIS A 330 -27.27 17.46 -5.07
CA HIS A 330 -28.11 18.65 -5.10
C HIS A 330 -27.97 19.36 -6.46
N THR A 331 -29.05 19.42 -7.22
CA THR A 331 -29.08 20.12 -8.50
C THR A 331 -30.09 21.23 -8.46
N TRP A 332 -29.73 22.37 -9.03
CA TRP A 332 -30.67 23.42 -9.36
C TRP A 332 -31.03 23.26 -10.84
N GLY A 333 -32.24 22.82 -11.12
CA GLY A 333 -32.77 22.77 -12.46
C GLY A 333 -33.51 24.08 -12.73
N HIS A 334 -33.25 24.76 -13.84
CA HIS A 334 -34.00 25.89 -14.30
C HIS A 334 -34.52 25.61 -15.72
N LYS A 335 -35.80 25.61 -15.89
CA LYS A 335 -36.42 25.54 -17.21
C LYS A 335 -36.41 26.92 -17.84
N VAL A 336 -35.66 27.09 -18.92
CA VAL A 336 -35.68 28.27 -19.77
C VAL A 336 -36.35 27.90 -21.09
N ALA A 337 -37.58 28.31 -21.28
CA ALA A 337 -38.41 27.97 -22.45
C ALA A 337 -38.52 26.44 -22.66
N ASP A 338 -38.30 25.94 -23.85
CA ASP A 338 -38.37 24.51 -24.16
C ASP A 338 -37.04 23.72 -23.93
N THR A 339 -36.06 24.39 -23.33
CA THR A 339 -34.76 23.81 -23.08
C THR A 339 -34.55 23.62 -21.57
N TYR A 340 -34.29 22.39 -21.17
CA TYR A 340 -34.00 22.07 -19.76
C TYR A 340 -32.49 22.11 -19.53
N ALA A 341 -32.01 23.06 -18.76
CA ALA A 341 -30.64 23.10 -18.30
C ALA A 341 -30.59 22.58 -16.88
N LEU A 342 -30.05 21.38 -16.69
CA LEU A 342 -29.74 20.86 -15.36
C LEU A 342 -28.32 21.27 -15.00
N ARG A 343 -28.18 22.18 -14.04
CA ARG A 343 -26.87 22.51 -13.48
C ARG A 343 -26.61 21.61 -12.30
N VAL A 344 -25.73 20.64 -12.46
CA VAL A 344 -25.25 19.82 -11.35
C VAL A 344 -24.32 20.69 -10.53
N GLN A 345 -24.71 21.00 -9.30
CA GLN A 345 -23.82 21.68 -8.39
C GLN A 345 -22.79 20.69 -7.85
N THR A 346 -21.54 21.03 -8.00
CA THR A 346 -20.37 20.24 -7.66
C THR A 346 -20.43 19.69 -6.24
N MET A 347 -20.37 18.38 -6.10
CA MET A 347 -19.94 17.81 -4.81
C MET A 347 -18.44 18.04 -4.66
N MET A 348 -18.07 18.56 -3.51
CA MET A 348 -16.66 18.69 -3.15
C MET A 348 -16.11 17.31 -2.82
N ARG A 349 -14.99 16.97 -3.38
CA ARG A 349 -14.22 15.80 -2.92
C ARG A 349 -13.71 16.08 -1.50
N PRO A 350 -13.77 15.11 -0.59
CA PRO A 350 -13.26 15.29 0.76
C PRO A 350 -11.75 15.54 0.75
N THR A 351 -11.04 15.00 -0.24
CA THR A 351 -9.60 15.12 -0.39
C THR A 351 -9.23 15.43 -1.83
N GLU A 352 -8.26 16.30 -2.05
CA GLU A 352 -7.67 16.51 -3.38
C GLU A 352 -6.92 15.26 -3.82
N MET A 353 -7.21 14.77 -5.03
CA MET A 353 -6.58 13.55 -5.54
C MET A 353 -5.18 13.82 -6.09
N ARG A 354 -4.32 12.82 -6.08
CA ARG A 354 -2.90 12.88 -6.48
C ARG A 354 -2.68 13.43 -7.90
N ILE A 355 -3.52 13.01 -8.83
CA ILE A 355 -3.53 13.45 -10.24
C ILE A 355 -4.98 13.64 -10.66
N ASN A 356 -5.19 14.16 -11.88
CA ASN A 356 -6.52 14.15 -12.49
C ASN A 356 -7.02 12.70 -12.57
N PRO A 357 -8.10 12.34 -11.87
CA PRO A 357 -8.53 10.96 -11.82
C PRO A 357 -9.15 10.51 -13.13
N THR A 358 -9.11 9.21 -13.35
CA THR A 358 -9.97 8.53 -14.30
C THR A 358 -11.19 8.03 -13.53
N ASP A 359 -12.38 8.40 -14.01
CA ASP A 359 -13.62 8.03 -13.37
C ASP A 359 -14.30 6.91 -14.14
N TYR A 360 -14.77 5.91 -13.39
CA TYR A 360 -15.52 4.78 -13.91
C TYR A 360 -16.93 4.77 -13.32
N TYR A 361 -17.90 4.53 -14.17
CA TYR A 361 -19.30 4.39 -13.80
C TYR A 361 -19.68 2.93 -13.84
N HIS A 362 -20.11 2.41 -12.72
CA HIS A 362 -20.61 1.04 -12.60
C HIS A 362 -22.10 1.00 -12.89
N ASP A 363 -22.46 1.02 -14.17
CA ASP A 363 -23.82 0.71 -14.59
C ASP A 363 -23.78 -0.48 -15.54
N ASN A 364 -24.67 -1.45 -15.32
CA ASN A 364 -24.85 -2.59 -16.21
C ASN A 364 -25.45 -2.21 -17.57
N ASN A 365 -25.64 -0.93 -17.83
CA ASN A 365 -26.16 -0.42 -19.10
C ASN A 365 -25.11 0.43 -19.82
N PRO A 366 -24.46 -0.08 -20.89
CA PRO A 366 -23.41 0.61 -21.63
C PRO A 366 -23.88 1.87 -22.37
N SER A 367 -25.17 2.20 -22.33
CA SER A 367 -25.73 3.39 -22.99
C SER A 367 -25.82 4.63 -22.10
N GLY A 368 -25.26 4.60 -20.88
CA GLY A 368 -25.18 5.75 -19.98
C GLY A 368 -25.99 5.59 -18.70
N LEU A 369 -25.79 6.50 -17.75
CA LEU A 369 -26.46 6.50 -16.47
C LEU A 369 -27.98 6.40 -16.64
N THR A 370 -28.53 5.28 -16.24
CA THR A 370 -29.95 5.00 -16.30
C THR A 370 -30.52 4.95 -14.91
N ALA A 371 -31.27 5.81 -14.56
CA ALA A 371 -32.23 6.02 -13.50
C ALA A 371 -31.91 7.26 -12.70
N GLN A 372 -32.62 8.28 -13.04
CA GLN A 372 -32.65 9.52 -12.27
C GLN A 372 -34.03 9.64 -11.67
N ARG A 373 -34.09 9.79 -10.37
CA ARG A 373 -35.36 10.06 -9.69
C ARG A 373 -35.44 11.56 -9.42
N TYR A 374 -36.49 12.21 -9.92
CA TYR A 374 -36.81 13.56 -9.64
C TYR A 374 -37.94 13.64 -8.63
N GLN A 375 -37.76 14.44 -7.59
CA GLN A 375 -38.85 14.78 -6.70
C GLN A 375 -39.18 16.28 -6.90
N ILE A 376 -40.37 16.54 -7.40
CA ILE A 376 -40.89 17.89 -7.57
C ILE A 376 -42.13 17.99 -6.70
N GLN A 377 -42.13 18.87 -5.70
CA GLN A 377 -43.27 19.14 -4.82
C GLN A 377 -43.96 17.88 -4.23
N GLY A 378 -43.16 16.85 -3.92
CA GLY A 378 -43.68 15.63 -3.32
C GLY A 378 -44.13 14.54 -4.32
N ALA A 379 -44.00 14.75 -5.61
CA ALA A 379 -44.23 13.71 -6.64
C ALA A 379 -42.91 13.14 -7.12
N ASP A 380 -42.86 11.80 -7.23
CA ASP A 380 -41.69 11.08 -7.74
C ASP A 380 -41.86 10.83 -9.25
N TYR A 381 -40.84 11.25 -10.02
CA TYR A 381 -40.77 10.93 -11.46
C TYR A 381 -39.49 10.12 -11.72
N GLU A 382 -39.65 8.96 -12.35
CA GLU A 382 -38.53 8.13 -12.83
C GLU A 382 -38.29 8.38 -14.31
N TYR A 383 -37.04 8.72 -14.65
CA TYR A 383 -36.61 8.88 -16.04
C TYR A 383 -35.25 8.23 -16.27
N THR A 384 -35.08 7.64 -17.44
CA THR A 384 -33.86 6.99 -17.89
C THR A 384 -33.08 7.95 -18.77
N TYR A 385 -31.88 8.38 -18.36
CA TYR A 385 -31.04 9.28 -19.15
C TYR A 385 -29.57 8.86 -19.15
N GLY A 386 -28.92 8.99 -20.28
CA GLY A 386 -27.46 8.97 -20.37
C GLY A 386 -26.88 10.31 -19.93
N VAL A 387 -26.11 10.32 -18.85
CA VAL A 387 -25.35 11.49 -18.41
C VAL A 387 -23.87 11.20 -18.64
N ALA A 388 -23.23 11.92 -19.58
CA ALA A 388 -21.78 11.97 -19.60
C ALA A 388 -21.33 13.01 -18.58
N MET A 389 -20.66 12.67 -17.55
CA MET A 389 -19.99 13.60 -16.66
C MET A 389 -18.55 13.75 -17.13
N SER A 390 -18.11 14.97 -17.43
CA SER A 390 -16.70 15.23 -17.62
C SER A 390 -16.15 15.79 -16.31
N ILE A 391 -15.12 15.15 -15.77
CA ILE A 391 -14.46 15.60 -14.58
C ILE A 391 -13.17 16.28 -15.01
N GLY A 392 -13.07 17.55 -14.69
CA GLY A 392 -12.08 18.43 -15.30
C GLY A 392 -10.85 18.77 -14.47
N SER A 393 -10.69 18.28 -13.24
CA SER A 393 -9.49 18.60 -12.46
C SER A 393 -9.27 17.70 -11.24
N ASN A 394 -8.01 17.62 -10.78
CA ASN A 394 -7.62 17.01 -9.50
C ASN A 394 -8.06 17.83 -8.27
N ARG A 395 -8.77 18.95 -8.48
CA ARG A 395 -9.27 19.79 -7.40
C ARG A 395 -10.43 19.13 -6.67
N LYS A 396 -10.78 19.66 -5.48
CA LYS A 396 -11.91 19.21 -4.66
C LYS A 396 -13.28 19.36 -5.33
N GLU A 397 -13.32 19.52 -6.64
CA GLU A 397 -14.53 19.69 -7.43
C GLU A 397 -14.86 18.41 -8.17
N PHE A 398 -16.07 17.97 -7.96
CA PHE A 398 -16.63 16.77 -8.59
C PHE A 398 -17.49 17.19 -9.76
N ALA A 399 -17.17 16.84 -10.96
CA ALA A 399 -17.97 17.07 -12.17
C ALA A 399 -18.48 18.50 -12.39
N ASN A 400 -17.96 19.15 -13.38
CA ASN A 400 -18.53 20.36 -13.94
C ASN A 400 -19.14 20.00 -15.31
N GLY A 401 -20.41 19.62 -15.33
CA GLY A 401 -21.06 19.21 -16.56
C GLY A 401 -22.47 19.78 -16.65
N THR A 402 -22.77 20.47 -17.74
CA THR A 402 -24.14 20.83 -18.10
C THR A 402 -24.67 19.76 -19.04
N LYS A 403 -25.75 19.07 -18.68
CA LYS A 403 -26.45 18.19 -19.59
C LYS A 403 -27.92 18.52 -19.69
N TYR A 404 -28.41 18.32 -20.88
CA TYR A 404 -29.80 18.56 -21.25
C TYR A 404 -30.52 17.21 -21.27
N PRO A 405 -31.41 16.93 -20.30
CA PRO A 405 -32.25 15.75 -20.40
C PRO A 405 -33.30 15.97 -21.50
N TYR A 406 -33.35 15.08 -22.47
CA TYR A 406 -34.44 15.04 -23.43
C TYR A 406 -35.67 14.42 -22.76
N GLY A 407 -36.78 15.15 -22.75
CA GLY A 407 -38.09 14.57 -22.47
C GLY A 407 -38.56 14.57 -21.02
N VAL A 408 -38.17 15.52 -20.18
CA VAL A 408 -38.79 15.71 -18.87
C VAL A 408 -40.18 16.34 -19.06
N ASN A 409 -41.20 15.51 -19.20
CA ASN A 409 -42.58 15.96 -19.15
C ASN A 409 -42.98 16.19 -17.70
N GLY A 410 -43.31 17.40 -17.35
CA GLY A 410 -43.91 17.72 -16.05
C GLY A 410 -43.21 18.79 -15.22
N MET A 411 -41.99 19.25 -15.56
CA MET A 411 -41.38 20.38 -14.87
C MET A 411 -41.86 21.72 -15.43
N GLY A 412 -42.33 22.61 -14.56
CA GLY A 412 -42.64 23.99 -14.87
C GLY A 412 -41.38 24.90 -14.90
N ALA A 413 -41.46 26.04 -15.58
CA ALA A 413 -40.38 27.03 -15.54
C ALA A 413 -40.13 27.52 -14.12
N GLY A 414 -38.87 27.44 -13.62
CA GLY A 414 -38.51 27.83 -12.27
C GLY A 414 -38.54 26.71 -11.22
N GLU A 415 -38.90 25.47 -11.58
CA GLU A 415 -38.88 24.34 -10.64
C GLU A 415 -37.46 23.77 -10.49
N SER A 416 -37.18 23.31 -9.28
CA SER A 416 -35.89 22.66 -8.93
C SER A 416 -36.14 21.20 -8.52
N GLY A 417 -35.16 20.34 -8.79
CA GLY A 417 -35.25 18.93 -8.46
C GLY A 417 -33.95 18.39 -7.87
N ILE A 418 -34.00 17.18 -7.31
CA ILE A 418 -32.84 16.44 -6.82
C ILE A 418 -32.50 15.38 -7.84
N LEU A 419 -31.24 15.39 -8.29
CA LEU A 419 -30.68 14.34 -9.15
C LEU A 419 -30.02 13.29 -8.27
N TRP A 420 -30.37 12.04 -8.48
CA TRP A 420 -29.72 10.90 -7.87
C TRP A 420 -28.77 10.29 -8.90
N ALA A 421 -27.47 10.24 -8.58
CA ALA A 421 -26.50 9.55 -9.40
C ALA A 421 -26.15 8.21 -8.78
N PHE A 422 -26.01 7.20 -9.64
CA PHE A 422 -25.61 5.88 -9.23
C PHE A 422 -24.09 5.71 -9.40
N ASP A 423 -23.54 4.92 -8.55
CA ASP A 423 -22.23 4.28 -8.46
C ASP A 423 -21.14 4.77 -9.42
N PHE A 424 -20.17 5.49 -8.89
CA PHE A 424 -18.95 5.80 -9.62
C PHE A 424 -17.73 5.69 -8.72
N GLU A 425 -16.60 5.45 -9.32
CA GLU A 425 -15.29 5.36 -8.66
C GLU A 425 -14.31 6.31 -9.36
N SER A 426 -13.48 6.98 -8.57
CA SER A 426 -12.44 7.86 -9.06
C SER A 426 -11.07 7.32 -8.73
N TYR A 427 -10.23 7.12 -9.74
CA TYR A 427 -8.91 6.54 -9.63
C TYR A 427 -7.83 7.59 -9.94
N ALA A 428 -6.92 7.77 -8.99
CA ALA A 428 -5.66 8.51 -9.16
C ALA A 428 -4.47 7.64 -8.76
N GLU A 429 -4.64 6.34 -8.81
CA GLU A 429 -3.61 5.32 -8.57
C GLU A 429 -2.54 5.36 -9.67
N PHE A 430 -1.41 4.72 -9.41
CA PHE A 430 -0.27 4.69 -10.32
C PHE A 430 -0.55 3.83 -11.57
#